data_81cb36e06fa31c3bb54b89eb588a1b95
#
_entry.id   81cb36e06fa31c3bb54b89eb588a1b95
#
_cell.length_a   1.000
_cell.length_b   1.000
_cell.length_c   1.000
_cell.angle_alpha   90.00
_cell.angle_beta   90.00
_cell.angle_gamma   90.00
#
_symmetry.space_group_name_H-M   'P 1'
#
loop_
_entity.id
_entity.type
_entity.pdbx_description
1 polymer ?
#
loop_
_entity_poly.entity_id
_entity_poly.type
_entity_poly.pdbx_seq_one_letter_code
_entity_poly.pdbx_strand_id
1 'polypeptide(L)'
;VFIADADSWSGEGLIARFSAGGSDLILNSTKEAADWEDIIQLCQAAGSEVLITHADLCSSSELSTMLDQVERMLGPVDVMIHNCSAIRPARVESCDESEFVEIMQRNAKSAFFCTQTFGRRMTDRGSGSMIFVSSIHNEKPTGMSFAYSASQGAVKMLAHEAALFLGRAGIRVNVIEMGPVEGSDVSFQSDLSGLYNDYRYKIPGTKLGTAQDLANLAFFLAGEESSYLNGADIRLDGGFLLHYMDHRMNKPTEGETRSE
;
A
#
# COMPACT_ATOMS: atom_id res chain seq x y z
N VAL A 1 -7.48 -5.49 12.03
CA VAL A 1 -6.75 -5.18 10.78
C VAL A 1 -5.39 -4.60 11.10
N PHE A 2 -4.32 -5.11 10.51
CA PHE A 2 -2.98 -4.56 10.63
C PHE A 2 -2.62 -3.71 9.39
N ILE A 3 -2.12 -2.49 9.61
CA ILE A 3 -1.63 -1.56 8.57
C ILE A 3 -0.12 -1.38 8.79
N ALA A 4 0.69 -1.82 7.83
CA ALA A 4 2.15 -1.93 7.96
C ALA A 4 2.88 -0.58 7.99
N ASP A 5 2.37 0.44 7.28
CA ASP A 5 2.93 1.80 7.26
C ASP A 5 1.78 2.80 7.38
N ALA A 6 1.38 3.07 8.63
CA ALA A 6 0.31 4.01 8.92
C ALA A 6 0.70 5.46 8.61
N ASP A 7 2.01 5.77 8.57
CA ASP A 7 2.54 7.10 8.27
C ASP A 7 2.54 7.43 6.77
N SER A 8 2.32 6.42 5.91
CA SER A 8 2.32 6.61 4.47
C SER A 8 1.13 7.44 3.97
N TRP A 9 1.22 7.93 2.74
CA TRP A 9 0.14 8.67 2.05
C TRP A 9 -1.22 7.93 2.06
N SER A 10 -1.19 6.60 2.11
CA SER A 10 -2.40 5.75 2.12
C SER A 10 -2.95 5.49 3.53
N GLY A 11 -2.15 5.76 4.57
CA GLY A 11 -2.47 5.40 5.95
C GLY A 11 -3.79 5.97 6.43
N GLU A 12 -3.98 7.28 6.32
CA GLU A 12 -5.21 7.94 6.78
C GLU A 12 -6.47 7.40 6.09
N GLY A 13 -6.41 7.17 4.77
CA GLY A 13 -7.53 6.62 4.02
C GLY A 13 -7.88 5.20 4.47
N LEU A 14 -6.87 4.34 4.69
CA LEU A 14 -7.05 2.99 5.20
C LEU A 14 -7.67 3.02 6.61
N ILE A 15 -7.11 3.82 7.51
CA ILE A 15 -7.61 3.97 8.89
C ILE A 15 -9.08 4.38 8.88
N ALA A 16 -9.40 5.47 8.18
CA ALA A 16 -10.76 5.99 8.12
C ALA A 16 -11.76 4.96 7.55
N ARG A 17 -11.38 4.26 6.47
CA ARG A 17 -12.28 3.31 5.80
C ARG A 17 -12.54 2.06 6.65
N PHE A 18 -11.49 1.49 7.25
CA PHE A 18 -11.62 0.28 8.06
C PHE A 18 -12.29 0.56 9.41
N SER A 19 -11.98 1.69 10.04
CA SER A 19 -12.68 2.14 11.26
C SER A 19 -14.17 2.35 11.00
N ALA A 20 -14.54 3.05 9.93
CA ALA A 20 -15.95 3.22 9.53
C ALA A 20 -16.65 1.88 9.21
N GLY A 21 -15.89 0.84 8.87
CA GLY A 21 -16.35 -0.52 8.69
C GLY A 21 -16.44 -1.34 9.97
N GLY A 22 -16.14 -0.76 11.14
CA GLY A 22 -16.20 -1.43 12.44
C GLY A 22 -15.03 -2.36 12.72
N SER A 23 -13.87 -2.12 12.11
CA SER A 23 -12.66 -2.93 12.33
C SER A 23 -11.82 -2.33 13.44
N ASP A 24 -11.29 -3.16 14.34
CA ASP A 24 -10.18 -2.79 15.21
C ASP A 24 -8.89 -2.69 14.44
N LEU A 25 -8.04 -1.72 14.78
CA LEU A 25 -6.88 -1.34 13.99
C LEU A 25 -5.58 -1.50 14.78
N ILE A 26 -4.57 -2.06 14.11
CA ILE A 26 -3.19 -2.10 14.55
C ILE A 26 -2.38 -1.27 13.54
N LEU A 27 -1.88 -0.14 13.99
CA LEU A 27 -1.16 0.82 13.18
C LEU A 27 0.33 0.72 13.45
N ASN A 28 1.10 0.17 12.52
CA ASN A 28 2.55 0.23 12.64
C ASN A 28 3.03 1.58 12.14
N SER A 29 3.69 2.33 13.00
CA SER A 29 4.05 3.74 12.80
C SER A 29 5.44 4.04 13.35
N THR A 30 6.08 5.05 12.81
CA THR A 30 7.29 5.65 13.38
C THR A 30 6.99 6.80 14.33
N LYS A 31 5.74 7.29 14.35
CA LYS A 31 5.26 8.36 15.21
C LYS A 31 4.82 7.82 16.57
N GLU A 32 4.93 8.64 17.60
CA GLU A 32 4.45 8.29 18.93
C GLU A 32 2.91 8.30 19.01
N ALA A 33 2.37 7.61 20.01
CA ALA A 33 0.92 7.51 20.18
C ALA A 33 0.24 8.89 20.34
N ALA A 34 0.94 9.87 20.91
CA ALA A 34 0.43 11.24 21.06
C ALA A 34 0.19 11.93 19.70
N ASP A 35 0.94 11.59 18.66
CA ASP A 35 0.74 12.15 17.33
C ASP A 35 -0.52 11.60 16.63
N TRP A 36 -1.09 10.53 17.19
CA TRP A 36 -2.28 9.84 16.69
C TRP A 36 -3.54 10.12 17.49
N GLU A 37 -3.48 10.98 18.52
CA GLU A 37 -4.59 11.15 19.48
C GLU A 37 -5.92 11.50 18.80
N ASP A 38 -5.92 12.46 17.87
CA ASP A 38 -7.13 12.88 17.14
C ASP A 38 -7.71 11.72 16.30
N ILE A 39 -6.85 10.96 15.64
CA ILE A 39 -7.24 9.82 14.79
C ILE A 39 -7.77 8.68 15.67
N ILE A 40 -7.12 8.40 16.79
CA ILE A 40 -7.57 7.39 17.75
C ILE A 40 -8.97 7.75 18.27
N GLN A 41 -9.19 9.01 18.67
CA GLN A 41 -10.51 9.48 19.14
C GLN A 41 -11.59 9.32 18.06
N LEU A 42 -11.28 9.64 16.79
CA LEU A 42 -12.21 9.46 15.68
C LEU A 42 -12.56 7.97 15.47
N CYS A 43 -11.57 7.09 15.54
CA CYS A 43 -11.80 5.65 15.43
C CYS A 43 -12.63 5.10 16.58
N GLN A 44 -12.33 5.52 17.81
CA GLN A 44 -13.10 5.13 19.00
C GLN A 44 -14.54 5.62 18.95
N ALA A 45 -14.76 6.84 18.46
CA ALA A 45 -16.11 7.35 18.23
C ALA A 45 -16.89 6.54 17.18
N ALA A 46 -16.20 5.88 16.26
CA ALA A 46 -16.78 4.91 15.30
C ALA A 46 -16.93 3.49 15.90
N GLY A 47 -16.47 3.25 17.12
CA GLY A 47 -16.56 1.96 17.81
C GLY A 47 -15.37 1.02 17.54
N SER A 48 -14.26 1.52 17.02
CA SER A 48 -13.04 0.77 16.73
C SER A 48 -11.99 0.98 17.81
N GLU A 49 -11.37 -0.10 18.30
CA GLU A 49 -10.16 -0.02 19.11
C GLU A 49 -8.93 0.19 18.21
N VAL A 50 -7.96 0.98 18.72
CA VAL A 50 -6.73 1.28 17.96
C VAL A 50 -5.51 1.02 18.83
N LEU A 51 -4.55 0.23 18.31
CA LEU A 51 -3.24 0.02 18.90
C LEU A 51 -2.15 0.56 17.96
N ILE A 52 -1.28 1.41 18.51
CA ILE A 52 -0.06 1.85 17.82
C ILE A 52 1.07 0.87 18.13
N THR A 53 1.81 0.48 17.11
CA THR A 53 2.98 -0.41 17.22
C THR A 53 4.18 0.18 16.49
N HIS A 54 5.39 -0.19 16.90
CA HIS A 54 6.66 0.33 16.34
C HIS A 54 7.60 -0.82 15.95
N ALA A 55 7.04 -1.93 15.46
CA ALA A 55 7.83 -3.09 15.10
C ALA A 55 8.68 -2.83 13.85
N ASP A 56 9.94 -3.26 13.86
CA ASP A 56 10.72 -3.37 12.64
C ASP A 56 10.14 -4.49 11.78
N LEU A 57 9.51 -4.10 10.68
CA LEU A 57 8.91 -5.03 9.72
C LEU A 57 9.94 -5.94 9.03
N CYS A 58 11.21 -5.61 9.14
CA CYS A 58 12.33 -6.43 8.65
C CYS A 58 12.86 -7.42 9.68
N SER A 59 12.22 -7.52 10.86
CA SER A 59 12.58 -8.41 11.96
C SER A 59 11.42 -9.37 12.27
N SER A 60 11.58 -10.65 11.92
CA SER A 60 10.53 -11.65 12.20
C SER A 60 10.29 -11.85 13.70
N SER A 61 11.32 -11.63 14.54
CA SER A 61 11.21 -11.72 16.00
C SER A 61 10.40 -10.57 16.59
N GLU A 62 10.61 -9.34 16.11
CA GLU A 62 9.83 -8.19 16.55
C GLU A 62 8.36 -8.29 16.09
N LEU A 63 8.13 -8.67 14.83
CA LEU A 63 6.78 -8.93 14.32
C LEU A 63 6.06 -10.00 15.12
N SER A 64 6.74 -11.10 15.48
CA SER A 64 6.14 -12.16 16.29
C SER A 64 5.80 -11.67 17.71
N THR A 65 6.71 -10.93 18.34
CA THR A 65 6.47 -10.34 19.67
C THR A 65 5.32 -9.35 19.66
N MET A 66 5.27 -8.49 18.64
CA MET A 66 4.18 -7.53 18.44
C MET A 66 2.85 -8.26 18.28
N LEU A 67 2.78 -9.30 17.42
CA LEU A 67 1.55 -10.09 17.23
C LEU A 67 1.11 -10.79 18.51
N ASP A 68 2.03 -11.35 19.31
CA ASP A 68 1.70 -11.95 20.60
C ASP A 68 1.07 -10.96 21.58
N GLN A 69 1.46 -9.69 21.52
CA GLN A 69 0.86 -8.62 22.32
C GLN A 69 -0.51 -8.20 21.81
N VAL A 70 -0.59 -7.94 20.50
CA VAL A 70 -1.81 -7.49 19.82
C VAL A 70 -2.93 -8.53 19.96
N GLU A 71 -2.62 -9.82 19.68
CA GLU A 71 -3.62 -10.90 19.73
C GLU A 71 -4.16 -11.15 21.15
N ARG A 72 -3.38 -10.82 22.19
CA ARG A 72 -3.88 -10.84 23.58
C ARG A 72 -4.84 -9.69 23.91
N MET A 73 -4.71 -8.54 23.24
CA MET A 73 -5.49 -7.35 23.50
C MET A 73 -6.74 -7.26 22.64
N LEU A 74 -6.59 -7.49 21.33
CA LEU A 74 -7.65 -7.29 20.33
C LEU A 74 -8.12 -8.59 19.68
N GLY A 75 -7.50 -9.73 20.01
CA GLY A 75 -7.75 -10.99 19.30
C GLY A 75 -6.96 -11.11 17.99
N PRO A 76 -7.24 -12.17 17.22
CA PRO A 76 -6.46 -12.51 16.04
C PRO A 76 -6.55 -11.48 14.93
N VAL A 77 -5.45 -11.30 14.19
CA VAL A 77 -5.39 -10.39 13.04
C VAL A 77 -5.92 -11.10 11.80
N ASP A 78 -7.09 -10.67 11.30
CA ASP A 78 -7.75 -11.28 10.14
C ASP A 78 -7.28 -10.67 8.82
N VAL A 79 -6.86 -9.41 8.82
CA VAL A 79 -6.43 -8.69 7.64
C VAL A 79 -5.06 -8.05 7.86
N MET A 80 -4.13 -8.31 6.95
CA MET A 80 -2.82 -7.67 6.90
C MET A 80 -2.72 -6.84 5.62
N ILE A 81 -2.43 -5.54 5.77
CA ILE A 81 -2.22 -4.60 4.65
C ILE A 81 -0.77 -4.16 4.68
N HIS A 82 0.00 -4.61 3.69
CA HIS A 82 1.36 -4.15 3.47
C HIS A 82 1.35 -3.01 2.45
N ASN A 83 1.46 -1.78 2.95
CA ASN A 83 1.42 -0.55 2.16
C ASN A 83 2.75 0.21 2.17
N CYS A 84 3.86 -0.46 2.51
CA CYS A 84 5.19 0.14 2.45
C CYS A 84 5.60 0.38 1.00
N SER A 85 5.88 1.64 0.67
CA SER A 85 6.21 2.07 -0.70
C SER A 85 7.30 3.14 -0.69
N ALA A 86 8.38 2.89 0.06
CA ALA A 86 9.52 3.79 0.09
C ALA A 86 10.10 3.96 -1.31
N ILE A 87 10.18 5.22 -1.76
CA ILE A 87 10.69 5.58 -3.08
C ILE A 87 11.74 6.69 -2.95
N ARG A 88 12.82 6.55 -3.70
CA ARG A 88 13.80 7.62 -3.95
C ARG A 88 14.12 7.63 -5.43
N PRO A 89 13.99 8.78 -6.11
CA PRO A 89 14.40 8.93 -7.50
C PRO A 89 15.91 8.84 -7.60
N ALA A 90 16.39 7.90 -8.40
CA ALA A 90 17.79 7.79 -8.74
C ALA A 90 17.95 7.15 -10.11
N ARG A 91 18.89 7.69 -10.91
CA ARG A 91 19.33 7.03 -12.14
C ARG A 91 20.24 5.86 -11.80
N VAL A 92 20.43 4.92 -12.72
CA VAL A 92 21.29 3.76 -12.48
C VAL A 92 22.71 4.13 -12.12
N GLU A 93 23.27 5.19 -12.74
CA GLU A 93 24.62 5.68 -12.52
C GLU A 93 24.82 6.44 -11.21
N SER A 94 23.74 6.86 -10.55
CA SER A 94 23.77 7.68 -9.33
C SER A 94 23.08 7.06 -8.13
N CYS A 95 22.53 5.86 -8.27
CA CYS A 95 21.88 5.13 -7.17
C CYS A 95 22.98 4.50 -6.29
N ASP A 96 23.10 4.95 -5.06
CA ASP A 96 24.03 4.37 -4.10
C ASP A 96 23.61 2.99 -3.64
N GLU A 97 24.58 2.12 -3.34
CA GLU A 97 24.30 0.77 -2.82
C GLU A 97 23.45 0.82 -1.54
N SER A 98 23.73 1.76 -0.64
CA SER A 98 22.98 1.93 0.60
C SER A 98 21.52 2.32 0.35
N GLU A 99 21.24 3.20 -0.61
CA GLU A 99 19.88 3.56 -1.01
C GLU A 99 19.14 2.36 -1.63
N PHE A 100 19.82 1.64 -2.53
CA PHE A 100 19.24 0.44 -3.13
C PHE A 100 18.83 -0.58 -2.05
N VAL A 101 19.75 -0.86 -1.11
CA VAL A 101 19.50 -1.81 -0.02
C VAL A 101 18.37 -1.32 0.90
N GLU A 102 18.35 -0.05 1.27
CA GLU A 102 17.30 0.54 2.11
C GLU A 102 15.91 0.38 1.46
N ILE A 103 15.77 0.73 0.18
CA ILE A 103 14.50 0.60 -0.54
C ILE A 103 14.07 -0.86 -0.62
N MET A 104 14.99 -1.78 -0.95
CA MET A 104 14.69 -3.21 -0.98
C MET A 104 14.28 -3.74 0.40
N GLN A 105 14.92 -3.28 1.47
CA GLN A 105 14.56 -3.66 2.83
C GLN A 105 13.18 -3.15 3.22
N ARG A 106 12.91 -1.86 3.03
CA ARG A 106 11.66 -1.24 3.44
C ARG A 106 10.45 -1.77 2.66
N ASN A 107 10.60 -2.11 1.39
CA ASN A 107 9.51 -2.56 0.55
C ASN A 107 9.43 -4.09 0.44
N ALA A 108 10.48 -4.76 -0.02
CA ALA A 108 10.43 -6.19 -0.34
C ALA A 108 10.73 -7.10 0.87
N LYS A 109 11.77 -6.77 1.66
CA LYS A 109 12.12 -7.58 2.84
C LYS A 109 11.00 -7.52 3.89
N SER A 110 10.44 -6.34 4.15
CA SER A 110 9.30 -6.17 5.05
C SER A 110 8.08 -6.98 4.58
N ALA A 111 7.77 -6.94 3.27
CA ALA A 111 6.70 -7.74 2.69
C ALA A 111 6.90 -9.24 2.94
N PHE A 112 8.14 -9.75 2.77
CA PHE A 112 8.45 -11.14 3.03
C PHE A 112 8.22 -11.52 4.50
N PHE A 113 8.75 -10.74 5.46
CA PHE A 113 8.60 -11.06 6.88
C PHE A 113 7.17 -10.87 7.39
N CYS A 114 6.45 -9.88 6.89
CA CYS A 114 5.01 -9.78 7.13
C CYS A 114 4.28 -11.03 6.63
N THR A 115 4.53 -11.44 5.38
CA THR A 115 3.94 -12.66 4.83
C THR A 115 4.22 -13.87 5.69
N GLN A 116 5.48 -14.06 6.09
CA GLN A 116 5.90 -15.22 6.89
C GLN A 116 5.23 -15.23 8.27
N THR A 117 5.21 -14.09 8.97
CA THR A 117 4.75 -14.02 10.35
C THR A 117 3.23 -14.06 10.45
N PHE A 118 2.53 -13.20 9.69
CA PHE A 118 1.07 -13.19 9.65
C PHE A 118 0.51 -14.46 8.99
N GLY A 119 1.16 -14.93 7.91
CA GLY A 119 0.77 -16.14 7.19
C GLY A 119 0.76 -17.38 8.09
N ARG A 120 1.74 -17.51 8.97
CA ARG A 120 1.76 -18.60 9.97
C ARG A 120 0.55 -18.52 10.88
N ARG A 121 0.26 -17.36 11.48
CA ARG A 121 -0.88 -17.16 12.39
C ARG A 121 -2.22 -17.41 11.69
N MET A 122 -2.38 -16.89 10.47
CA MET A 122 -3.58 -17.10 9.67
C MET A 122 -3.77 -18.55 9.27
N THR A 123 -2.68 -19.27 8.93
CA THR A 123 -2.71 -20.70 8.60
C THR A 123 -3.21 -21.54 9.76
N ASP A 124 -2.76 -21.25 10.99
CA ASP A 124 -3.21 -21.96 12.18
C ASP A 124 -4.72 -21.84 12.42
N ARG A 125 -5.35 -20.77 11.91
CA ARG A 125 -6.81 -20.53 11.99
C ARG A 125 -7.57 -20.97 10.75
N GLY A 126 -6.92 -21.15 9.63
CA GLY A 126 -7.53 -21.49 8.36
C GLY A 126 -8.27 -20.32 7.67
N SER A 127 -7.97 -19.08 8.03
CA SER A 127 -8.62 -17.88 7.44
C SER A 127 -7.74 -16.65 7.54
N GLY A 128 -7.87 -15.73 6.57
CA GLY A 128 -7.20 -14.45 6.56
C GLY A 128 -7.18 -13.79 5.17
N SER A 129 -6.93 -12.50 5.14
CA SER A 129 -6.71 -11.75 3.91
C SER A 129 -5.43 -10.92 4.01
N MET A 130 -4.54 -11.08 3.05
CA MET A 130 -3.33 -10.27 2.89
C MET A 130 -3.45 -9.40 1.66
N ILE A 131 -3.22 -8.11 1.82
CA ILE A 131 -3.32 -7.12 0.75
C ILE A 131 -1.98 -6.41 0.64
N PHE A 132 -1.37 -6.50 -0.53
CA PHE A 132 -0.12 -5.81 -0.83
C PHE A 132 -0.40 -4.62 -1.73
N VAL A 133 0.03 -3.44 -1.27
CA VAL A 133 0.00 -2.24 -2.10
C VAL A 133 1.33 -2.16 -2.86
N SER A 134 1.25 -2.31 -4.16
CA SER A 134 2.36 -2.20 -5.10
C SER A 134 2.14 -1.01 -6.03
N SER A 135 2.85 -0.94 -7.12
CA SER A 135 2.82 0.18 -8.05
C SER A 135 2.82 -0.31 -9.50
N ILE A 136 2.22 0.48 -10.39
CA ILE A 136 2.34 0.29 -11.85
C ILE A 136 3.80 0.34 -12.34
N HIS A 137 4.75 0.79 -11.53
CA HIS A 137 6.18 0.78 -11.86
C HIS A 137 6.76 -0.63 -12.01
N ASN A 138 6.08 -1.67 -11.51
CA ASN A 138 6.44 -3.07 -11.75
C ASN A 138 6.20 -3.49 -13.22
N GLU A 139 5.31 -2.80 -13.95
CA GLU A 139 5.01 -3.03 -15.37
C GLU A 139 5.56 -1.92 -16.28
N LYS A 140 5.51 -0.66 -15.83
CA LYS A 140 5.91 0.52 -16.60
C LYS A 140 6.89 1.38 -15.80
N PRO A 141 8.16 0.96 -15.70
CA PRO A 141 9.19 1.71 -15.00
C PRO A 141 9.48 3.04 -15.72
N THR A 142 9.89 4.05 -14.96
CA THR A 142 10.18 5.40 -15.48
C THR A 142 11.63 5.58 -15.93
N GLY A 143 12.53 4.66 -15.57
CA GLY A 143 13.99 4.81 -15.75
C GLY A 143 14.67 5.72 -14.71
N MET A 144 13.91 6.21 -13.73
CA MET A 144 14.38 7.14 -12.69
C MET A 144 14.20 6.62 -11.25
N SER A 145 13.84 5.34 -11.09
CA SER A 145 13.52 4.75 -9.77
C SER A 145 13.84 3.26 -9.77
N PHE A 146 15.10 2.90 -10.04
CA PHE A 146 15.52 1.51 -10.22
C PHE A 146 15.22 0.63 -9.01
N ALA A 147 15.68 1.05 -7.81
CA ALA A 147 15.46 0.29 -6.58
C ALA A 147 13.97 0.14 -6.26
N TYR A 148 13.19 1.21 -6.45
CA TYR A 148 11.75 1.19 -6.24
C TYR A 148 11.03 0.22 -7.19
N SER A 149 11.26 0.34 -8.50
CA SER A 149 10.62 -0.55 -9.48
C SER A 149 10.98 -2.01 -9.23
N ALA A 150 12.26 -2.29 -8.92
CA ALA A 150 12.71 -3.64 -8.57
C ALA A 150 12.02 -4.15 -7.29
N SER A 151 11.91 -3.33 -6.25
CA SER A 151 11.26 -3.70 -5.00
C SER A 151 9.76 -3.96 -5.18
N GLN A 152 9.06 -3.15 -6.00
CA GLN A 152 7.64 -3.34 -6.28
C GLN A 152 7.37 -4.62 -7.11
N GLY A 153 8.26 -4.95 -8.05
CA GLY A 153 8.24 -6.23 -8.74
C GLY A 153 8.45 -7.42 -7.78
N ALA A 154 9.36 -7.27 -6.81
CA ALA A 154 9.57 -8.27 -5.77
C ALA A 154 8.33 -8.43 -4.87
N VAL A 155 7.71 -7.35 -4.41
CA VAL A 155 6.45 -7.39 -3.61
C VAL A 155 5.36 -8.14 -4.36
N LYS A 156 5.14 -7.83 -5.64
CA LYS A 156 4.17 -8.52 -6.49
C LYS A 156 4.44 -10.03 -6.53
N MET A 157 5.66 -10.44 -6.82
CA MET A 157 6.02 -11.86 -6.95
C MET A 157 5.95 -12.59 -5.59
N LEU A 158 6.34 -11.95 -4.50
CA LEU A 158 6.16 -12.49 -3.15
C LEU A 158 4.69 -12.73 -2.82
N ALA A 159 3.79 -11.82 -3.21
CA ALA A 159 2.36 -11.98 -3.02
C ALA A 159 1.80 -13.16 -3.84
N HIS A 160 2.25 -13.37 -5.08
CA HIS A 160 1.85 -14.51 -5.90
C HIS A 160 2.29 -15.85 -5.27
N GLU A 161 3.54 -15.95 -4.84
CA GLU A 161 4.04 -17.15 -4.15
C GLU A 161 3.24 -17.41 -2.85
N ALA A 162 2.93 -16.35 -2.10
CA ALA A 162 2.10 -16.43 -0.91
C ALA A 162 0.67 -16.90 -1.24
N ALA A 163 0.06 -16.38 -2.30
CA ALA A 163 -1.26 -16.78 -2.73
C ALA A 163 -1.36 -18.28 -3.05
N LEU A 164 -0.33 -18.83 -3.71
CA LEU A 164 -0.25 -20.26 -4.04
C LEU A 164 -0.06 -21.12 -2.78
N PHE A 165 0.80 -20.69 -1.88
CA PHE A 165 1.14 -21.47 -0.69
C PHE A 165 0.06 -21.37 0.40
N LEU A 166 -0.34 -20.13 0.76
CA LEU A 166 -1.29 -19.86 1.84
C LEU A 166 -2.75 -20.11 1.42
N GLY A 167 -3.04 -20.00 0.13
CA GLY A 167 -4.39 -20.29 -0.39
C GLY A 167 -4.89 -21.69 -0.07
N ARG A 168 -3.99 -22.67 0.07
CA ARG A 168 -4.32 -24.03 0.50
C ARG A 168 -4.83 -24.10 1.94
N ALA A 169 -4.49 -23.10 2.74
CA ALA A 169 -4.94 -22.96 4.13
C ALA A 169 -6.09 -21.93 4.28
N GLY A 170 -6.74 -21.54 3.17
CA GLY A 170 -7.89 -20.64 3.23
C GLY A 170 -7.54 -19.15 3.34
N ILE A 171 -6.28 -18.76 3.15
CA ILE A 171 -5.85 -17.36 3.19
C ILE A 171 -5.82 -16.79 1.77
N ARG A 172 -6.43 -15.63 1.58
CA ARG A 172 -6.40 -14.89 0.30
C ARG A 172 -5.27 -13.88 0.30
N VAL A 173 -4.55 -13.78 -0.80
CA VAL A 173 -3.45 -12.83 -0.98
C VAL A 173 -3.61 -12.14 -2.32
N ASN A 174 -3.76 -10.80 -2.31
CA ASN A 174 -3.98 -10.02 -3.52
C ASN A 174 -3.09 -8.77 -3.54
N VAL A 175 -2.84 -8.24 -4.72
CA VAL A 175 -2.03 -7.05 -4.96
C VAL A 175 -2.89 -5.93 -5.54
N ILE A 176 -2.73 -4.73 -5.00
CA ILE A 176 -3.25 -3.50 -5.60
C ILE A 176 -2.09 -2.75 -6.25
N GLU A 177 -2.12 -2.59 -7.56
CA GLU A 177 -1.11 -1.86 -8.32
C GLU A 177 -1.56 -0.40 -8.49
N MET A 178 -1.02 0.47 -7.63
CA MET A 178 -1.37 1.88 -7.65
C MET A 178 -0.78 2.63 -8.84
N GLY A 179 -1.63 3.40 -9.51
CA GLY A 179 -1.25 4.42 -10.47
C GLY A 179 -0.87 5.76 -9.81
N PRO A 180 -0.87 6.85 -10.59
CA PRO A 180 -0.61 8.19 -10.07
C PRO A 180 -1.67 8.61 -9.05
N VAL A 181 -1.23 9.12 -7.89
CA VAL A 181 -2.10 9.51 -6.76
C VAL A 181 -1.82 10.94 -6.31
N GLU A 182 -2.83 11.57 -5.71
CA GLU A 182 -2.70 12.89 -5.08
C GLU A 182 -1.83 12.81 -3.82
N GLY A 183 -1.01 13.82 -3.59
CA GLY A 183 -0.28 14.00 -2.33
C GLY A 183 0.88 13.04 -2.08
N SER A 184 1.15 12.08 -2.96
CA SER A 184 2.28 11.15 -2.78
C SER A 184 3.66 11.82 -2.91
N ASP A 185 3.72 13.09 -3.29
CA ASP A 185 4.89 13.73 -3.85
C ASP A 185 5.48 14.91 -3.08
N VAL A 186 5.26 15.01 -1.79
CA VAL A 186 6.04 15.97 -0.99
C VAL A 186 7.54 15.62 -1.05
N SER A 187 7.88 14.34 -1.28
CA SER A 187 9.25 13.88 -1.51
C SER A 187 9.71 13.97 -2.99
N PHE A 188 8.79 14.13 -3.94
CA PHE A 188 9.06 14.33 -5.37
C PHE A 188 9.13 15.80 -5.79
N GLN A 189 9.38 16.71 -4.88
CA GLN A 189 9.61 18.15 -5.17
C GLN A 189 10.95 18.39 -5.91
N SER A 190 11.25 17.56 -6.89
CA SER A 190 12.32 17.80 -7.86
C SER A 190 11.69 18.17 -9.20
N ASP A 191 12.52 18.48 -10.20
CA ASP A 191 12.12 18.81 -11.59
C ASP A 191 11.14 17.81 -12.25
N LEU A 192 10.91 16.65 -11.61
CA LEU A 192 9.89 15.65 -11.96
C LEU A 192 8.46 16.07 -11.57
N SER A 193 8.28 17.04 -10.69
CA SER A 193 6.95 17.51 -10.29
C SER A 193 6.15 18.07 -11.48
N GLY A 194 6.82 18.67 -12.45
CA GLY A 194 6.21 19.08 -13.72
C GLY A 194 5.66 17.91 -14.54
N LEU A 195 6.36 16.76 -14.53
CA LEU A 195 5.92 15.53 -15.18
C LEU A 195 4.68 14.92 -14.50
N TYR A 196 4.61 14.99 -13.17
CA TYR A 196 3.46 14.49 -12.41
C TYR A 196 2.20 15.34 -12.63
N ASN A 197 2.34 16.65 -12.69
CA ASN A 197 1.22 17.51 -13.06
C ASN A 197 0.67 17.20 -14.47
N ASP A 198 1.52 16.70 -15.37
CA ASP A 198 1.09 16.21 -16.68
C ASP A 198 0.49 14.79 -16.63
N TYR A 199 0.75 13.99 -15.60
CA TYR A 199 0.21 12.62 -15.51
C TYR A 199 -1.30 12.58 -15.37
N ARG A 200 -1.92 13.54 -14.67
CA ARG A 200 -3.37 13.63 -14.61
C ARG A 200 -4.03 13.69 -15.99
N TYR A 201 -3.37 14.32 -16.99
CA TYR A 201 -3.90 14.41 -18.37
C TYR A 201 -3.76 13.10 -19.15
N LYS A 202 -2.98 12.16 -18.66
CA LYS A 202 -2.89 10.79 -19.21
C LYS A 202 -3.98 9.89 -18.66
N ILE A 203 -4.62 10.26 -17.55
CA ILE A 203 -5.75 9.53 -16.99
C ILE A 203 -7.02 10.00 -17.72
N PRO A 204 -7.81 9.10 -18.34
CA PRO A 204 -9.01 9.47 -19.08
C PRO A 204 -9.97 10.40 -18.31
N GLY A 205 -10.15 10.16 -17.01
CA GLY A 205 -10.96 10.99 -16.11
C GLY A 205 -10.30 12.27 -15.63
N THR A 206 -9.05 12.55 -16.01
CA THR A 206 -8.23 13.70 -15.58
C THR A 206 -8.11 13.87 -14.05
N LYS A 207 -8.37 12.81 -13.29
CA LYS A 207 -8.27 12.80 -11.83
C LYS A 207 -7.18 11.80 -11.40
N LEU A 208 -6.35 12.23 -10.47
CA LEU A 208 -5.41 11.33 -9.77
C LEU A 208 -6.19 10.43 -8.81
N GLY A 209 -5.63 9.26 -8.51
CA GLY A 209 -6.16 8.40 -7.45
C GLY A 209 -5.97 9.04 -6.08
N THR A 210 -6.78 8.61 -5.11
CA THR A 210 -6.73 9.09 -3.74
C THR A 210 -6.46 7.95 -2.75
N ALA A 211 -6.07 8.28 -1.52
CA ALA A 211 -5.97 7.31 -0.43
C ALA A 211 -7.32 6.60 -0.19
N GLN A 212 -8.44 7.31 -0.40
CA GLN A 212 -9.77 6.73 -0.25
C GLN A 212 -10.09 5.69 -1.34
N ASP A 213 -9.63 5.91 -2.59
CA ASP A 213 -9.82 4.93 -3.68
C ASP A 213 -9.10 3.62 -3.34
N LEU A 214 -7.84 3.71 -2.86
CA LEU A 214 -7.10 2.56 -2.37
C LEU A 214 -7.82 1.87 -1.22
N ALA A 215 -8.24 2.64 -0.22
CA ALA A 215 -8.87 2.11 0.99
C ALA A 215 -10.19 1.38 0.69
N ASN A 216 -11.00 1.89 -0.24
CA ASN A 216 -12.24 1.24 -0.68
C ASN A 216 -11.96 -0.13 -1.33
N LEU A 217 -10.94 -0.21 -2.20
CA LEU A 217 -10.56 -1.47 -2.82
C LEU A 217 -9.96 -2.44 -1.79
N ALA A 218 -9.10 -1.95 -0.90
CA ALA A 218 -8.52 -2.77 0.17
C ALA A 218 -9.62 -3.33 1.09
N PHE A 219 -10.63 -2.53 1.42
CA PHE A 219 -11.76 -2.95 2.24
C PHE A 219 -12.59 -4.06 1.55
N PHE A 220 -12.84 -3.92 0.25
CA PHE A 220 -13.48 -4.98 -0.55
C PHE A 220 -12.64 -6.26 -0.55
N LEU A 221 -11.33 -6.16 -0.73
CA LEU A 221 -10.43 -7.32 -0.73
C LEU A 221 -10.29 -7.98 0.65
N ALA A 222 -10.54 -7.25 1.72
CA ALA A 222 -10.56 -7.79 3.08
C ALA A 222 -11.83 -8.62 3.35
N GLY A 223 -12.95 -8.26 2.73
CA GLY A 223 -14.28 -8.83 2.98
C GLY A 223 -14.58 -10.15 2.23
N GLU A 224 -15.68 -10.76 2.61
CA GLU A 224 -16.17 -12.02 2.01
C GLU A 224 -16.65 -11.85 0.56
N GLU A 225 -17.01 -10.62 0.16
CA GLU A 225 -17.41 -10.34 -1.23
C GLU A 225 -16.28 -10.65 -2.23
N SER A 226 -15.04 -10.67 -1.77
CA SER A 226 -13.87 -11.03 -2.57
C SER A 226 -13.35 -12.45 -2.34
N SER A 227 -14.20 -13.35 -1.80
CA SER A 227 -13.82 -14.72 -1.41
C SER A 227 -13.19 -15.57 -2.54
N TYR A 228 -13.48 -15.27 -3.80
CA TYR A 228 -12.89 -15.95 -4.96
C TYR A 228 -11.69 -15.24 -5.57
N LEU A 229 -11.27 -14.10 -4.98
CA LEU A 229 -10.07 -13.36 -5.41
C LEU A 229 -8.86 -13.82 -4.59
N ASN A 230 -7.94 -14.52 -5.23
CA ASN A 230 -6.66 -14.95 -4.66
C ASN A 230 -5.57 -14.93 -5.73
N GLY A 231 -4.46 -14.26 -5.47
CA GLY A 231 -3.37 -14.08 -6.43
C GLY A 231 -3.68 -13.07 -7.53
N ALA A 232 -4.65 -12.19 -7.33
CA ALA A 232 -5.01 -11.18 -8.32
C ALA A 232 -4.11 -9.93 -8.22
N ASP A 233 -3.71 -9.41 -9.39
CA ASP A 233 -3.12 -8.10 -9.55
C ASP A 233 -4.22 -7.14 -9.99
N ILE A 234 -4.64 -6.25 -9.11
CA ILE A 234 -5.72 -5.31 -9.39
C ILE A 234 -5.12 -3.94 -9.63
N ARG A 235 -5.16 -3.50 -10.88
CA ARG A 235 -4.66 -2.19 -11.27
C ARG A 235 -5.66 -1.11 -10.89
N LEU A 236 -5.20 -0.15 -10.08
CA LEU A 236 -5.97 1.01 -9.64
C LEU A 236 -5.29 2.28 -10.14
N ASP A 237 -5.45 2.59 -11.42
CA ASP A 237 -4.71 3.65 -12.13
C ASP A 237 -5.58 4.60 -12.95
N GLY A 238 -6.90 4.50 -12.85
CA GLY A 238 -7.84 5.31 -13.63
C GLY A 238 -7.72 5.12 -15.15
N GLY A 239 -7.11 4.03 -15.61
CA GLY A 239 -6.84 3.76 -17.02
C GLY A 239 -5.53 4.36 -17.53
N PHE A 240 -4.66 4.83 -16.64
CA PHE A 240 -3.38 5.47 -17.01
C PHE A 240 -2.51 4.59 -17.91
N LEU A 241 -2.37 3.29 -17.62
CA LEU A 241 -1.55 2.40 -18.44
C LEU A 241 -2.21 1.96 -19.75
N LEU A 242 -3.52 2.13 -19.89
CA LEU A 242 -4.24 1.88 -21.15
C LEU A 242 -4.04 3.01 -22.14
N HIS A 243 -3.73 4.20 -21.66
CA HIS A 243 -3.56 5.41 -22.46
C HIS A 243 -2.17 5.42 -23.08
N TYR A 244 -2.06 4.85 -24.26
CA TYR A 244 -0.78 4.61 -24.91
C TYR A 244 -0.46 5.61 -26.03
N MET A 245 -1.40 6.47 -26.37
CA MET A 245 -1.24 7.53 -27.34
C MET A 245 -0.99 8.90 -26.68
N ASP A 246 -0.78 9.93 -27.47
CA ASP A 246 -0.31 11.25 -27.08
C ASP A 246 -0.95 11.79 -25.78
N HIS A 247 -0.11 12.12 -24.83
CA HIS A 247 -0.44 12.73 -23.54
C HIS A 247 -1.20 14.07 -23.64
N ARG A 248 -1.39 14.62 -24.84
CA ARG A 248 -2.10 15.89 -25.09
C ARG A 248 -3.60 15.72 -25.24
N MET A 249 -4.12 14.52 -25.31
CA MET A 249 -5.55 14.29 -25.60
C MET A 249 -6.50 14.99 -24.62
N ASN A 250 -6.10 15.15 -23.37
CA ASN A 250 -6.92 15.81 -22.35
C ASN A 250 -6.32 17.15 -21.88
N LYS A 251 -5.14 17.54 -22.38
CA LYS A 251 -4.51 18.81 -22.00
C LYS A 251 -5.23 19.96 -22.69
N PRO A 252 -5.74 20.99 -21.95
CA PRO A 252 -6.33 22.15 -22.58
C PRO A 252 -5.35 22.79 -23.56
N THR A 253 -5.80 23.15 -24.74
CA THR A 253 -5.01 23.98 -25.63
C THR A 253 -4.84 25.38 -25.01
N GLU A 254 -3.67 26.00 -25.23
CA GLU A 254 -3.43 27.37 -24.74
C GLU A 254 -4.56 28.29 -25.22
N GLY A 255 -5.42 28.75 -24.30
CA GLY A 255 -6.59 29.59 -24.58
C GLY A 255 -7.96 28.97 -24.29
N GLU A 256 -8.07 27.66 -24.05
CA GLU A 256 -9.31 27.03 -23.61
C GLU A 256 -9.34 26.89 -22.06
N THR A 257 -9.91 27.91 -21.41
CA THR A 257 -10.42 27.76 -20.05
C THR A 257 -11.66 26.87 -20.13
N ARG A 258 -11.60 25.62 -19.68
CA ARG A 258 -12.82 24.86 -19.41
C ARG A 258 -13.59 25.62 -18.33
N SER A 259 -14.75 26.17 -18.71
CA SER A 259 -15.77 26.57 -17.73
C SER A 259 -16.14 25.34 -16.92
N GLU A 260 -16.04 25.47 -15.61
CA GLU A 260 -16.44 24.47 -14.60
C GLU A 260 -17.89 24.05 -14.76
#